data_258deb4ae319f3e4ac0bd566ec5e8c18
#
_entry.id   258deb4ae319f3e4ac0bd566ec5e8c18
#
_cell.length_a   1.000
_cell.length_b   1.000
_cell.length_c   1.000
_cell.angle_alpha   90.00
_cell.angle_beta   90.00
_cell.angle_gamma   90.00
#
_symmetry.space_group_name_H-M   'P 1'
#
loop_
_entity.id
_entity.type
_entity.pdbx_description
1 polymer ?
#
loop_
_entity_poly.entity_id
_entity_poly.type
_entity_poly.pdbx_seq_one_letter_code
_entity_poly.pdbx_strand_id
1 'polypeptide(L)'
;MLWALVPVKQLNQSKQRLARVLDPGEREGLVLAMLQDVLTAICDTHVFDGVLLVSRSRRVQALARNFVTDIFMESPASDHSQAVTEANRYLIERHRTKSSLAISGDIPRITAQDIHQIIAHHDRVTLVPNDSGEGTNAILASPPNAIISQFGGPSLRRHIASADAAGLLPAIVRNENIALDIDEPGDLERAVMDLTPSFTRNYLQESGIAKRLKNQRVFRVARAPDNTLAADQWT
;
A
#
# COMPACT_ATOMS: atom_id res chain seq x y z
N MET A 1 10.97 2.49 20.98
CA MET A 1 9.80 3.21 20.40
C MET A 1 9.69 2.83 18.95
N LEU A 2 8.59 2.22 18.58
CA LEU A 2 8.25 1.82 17.21
C LEU A 2 7.04 2.63 16.73
N TRP A 3 7.15 3.30 15.60
CA TRP A 3 6.06 4.07 15.00
C TRP A 3 5.64 3.48 13.65
N ALA A 4 4.33 3.47 13.38
CA ALA A 4 3.84 3.27 12.02
C ALA A 4 3.82 4.62 11.29
N LEU A 5 4.18 4.61 10.00
CA LEU A 5 4.17 5.77 9.11
C LEU A 5 3.35 5.41 7.87
N VAL A 6 2.28 6.15 7.62
CA VAL A 6 1.37 5.89 6.49
C VAL A 6 1.35 7.09 5.57
N PRO A 7 2.08 7.04 4.44
CA PRO A 7 2.09 8.13 3.46
C PRO A 7 0.89 7.99 2.51
N VAL A 8 0.11 9.07 2.37
CA VAL A 8 -1.06 9.13 1.48
C VAL A 8 -1.01 10.40 0.64
N LYS A 9 -0.84 10.24 -0.67
CA LYS A 9 -0.83 11.36 -1.63
C LYS A 9 -2.18 12.07 -1.68
N GLN A 10 -2.20 13.23 -2.35
CA GLN A 10 -3.44 13.96 -2.62
C GLN A 10 -4.41 13.07 -3.44
N LEU A 11 -5.66 13.00 -3.00
CA LEU A 11 -6.68 12.11 -3.56
C LEU A 11 -6.94 12.34 -5.05
N ASN A 12 -6.98 13.60 -5.47
CA ASN A 12 -7.24 13.97 -6.87
C ASN A 12 -6.16 13.47 -7.87
N GLN A 13 -4.97 13.15 -7.38
CA GLN A 13 -3.86 12.61 -8.18
C GLN A 13 -3.64 11.11 -7.97
N SER A 14 -4.46 10.49 -7.11
CA SER A 14 -4.30 9.08 -6.77
C SER A 14 -4.94 8.17 -7.82
N LYS A 15 -4.37 6.97 -7.99
CA LYS A 15 -4.95 5.88 -8.79
C LYS A 15 -5.32 6.26 -10.23
N GLN A 16 -4.46 7.06 -10.90
CA GLN A 16 -4.70 7.51 -12.27
C GLN A 16 -4.81 6.36 -13.28
N ARG A 17 -4.14 5.24 -13.03
CA ARG A 17 -4.25 4.05 -13.90
C ARG A 17 -5.64 3.42 -13.85
N LEU A 18 -6.40 3.66 -12.77
CA LEU A 18 -7.80 3.24 -12.64
C LEU A 18 -8.79 4.18 -13.35
N ALA A 19 -8.35 5.31 -13.91
CA ALA A 19 -9.25 6.28 -14.58
C ALA A 19 -10.02 5.71 -15.79
N ARG A 20 -9.59 4.55 -16.31
CA ARG A 20 -10.30 3.85 -17.38
C ARG A 20 -11.56 3.11 -16.91
N VAL A 21 -11.68 2.84 -15.60
CA VAL A 21 -12.74 2.02 -15.01
C VAL A 21 -13.45 2.70 -13.84
N LEU A 22 -12.83 3.74 -13.24
CA LEU A 22 -13.36 4.50 -12.11
C LEU A 22 -13.36 6.01 -12.40
N ASP A 23 -14.44 6.68 -12.04
CA ASP A 23 -14.46 8.15 -12.05
C ASP A 23 -13.60 8.75 -10.91
N PRO A 24 -13.35 10.08 -10.91
CA PRO A 24 -12.54 10.72 -9.87
C PRO A 24 -13.07 10.49 -8.45
N GLY A 25 -14.39 10.57 -8.23
CA GLY A 25 -15.03 10.38 -6.93
C GLY A 25 -14.90 8.95 -6.44
N GLU A 26 -15.05 7.98 -7.35
CA GLU A 26 -14.87 6.55 -7.07
C GLU A 26 -13.42 6.23 -6.69
N ARG A 27 -12.43 6.83 -7.36
CA ARG A 27 -11.00 6.65 -7.00
C ARG A 27 -10.69 7.24 -5.63
N GLU A 28 -11.21 8.43 -5.32
CA GLU A 28 -11.04 9.04 -4.00
C GLU A 28 -11.67 8.19 -2.90
N GLY A 29 -12.90 7.71 -3.11
CA GLY A 29 -13.58 6.84 -2.17
C GLY A 29 -12.84 5.52 -1.94
N LEU A 30 -12.31 4.92 -3.00
CA LEU A 30 -11.49 3.71 -2.92
C LEU A 30 -10.23 3.93 -2.08
N VAL A 31 -9.49 5.02 -2.31
CA VAL A 31 -8.29 5.33 -1.51
C VAL A 31 -8.64 5.50 -0.03
N LEU A 32 -9.75 6.17 0.29
CA LEU A 32 -10.17 6.35 1.69
C LEU A 32 -10.57 5.02 2.34
N ALA A 33 -11.26 4.14 1.61
CA ALA A 33 -11.65 2.83 2.12
C ALA A 33 -10.42 1.93 2.37
N MET A 34 -9.46 1.89 1.42
CA MET A 34 -8.20 1.15 1.59
C MET A 34 -7.38 1.67 2.77
N LEU A 35 -7.26 2.99 2.90
CA LEU A 35 -6.58 3.61 4.04
C LEU A 35 -7.22 3.21 5.37
N GLN A 36 -8.54 3.12 5.43
CA GLN A 36 -9.24 2.72 6.64
C GLN A 36 -8.93 1.27 7.02
N ASP A 37 -8.85 0.35 6.04
CA ASP A 37 -8.42 -1.02 6.29
C ASP A 37 -6.99 -1.07 6.84
N VAL A 38 -6.05 -0.33 6.23
CA VAL A 38 -4.65 -0.27 6.66
C VAL A 38 -4.52 0.29 8.09
N LEU A 39 -5.19 1.40 8.38
CA LEU A 39 -5.14 2.01 9.71
C LEU A 39 -5.76 1.11 10.78
N THR A 40 -6.85 0.40 10.46
CA THR A 40 -7.46 -0.58 11.35
C THR A 40 -6.47 -1.70 11.67
N ALA A 41 -5.84 -2.30 10.65
CA ALA A 41 -4.84 -3.35 10.85
C ALA A 41 -3.66 -2.89 11.71
N ILE A 42 -3.18 -1.65 11.53
CA ILE A 42 -2.11 -1.06 12.35
C ILE A 42 -2.57 -0.93 13.81
N CYS A 43 -3.75 -0.37 14.06
CA CYS A 43 -4.26 -0.18 15.41
C CYS A 43 -4.50 -1.51 16.14
N ASP A 44 -5.01 -2.53 15.43
CA ASP A 44 -5.30 -3.84 15.99
C ASP A 44 -4.05 -4.61 16.44
N THR A 45 -2.85 -4.20 16.00
CA THR A 45 -1.60 -4.82 16.48
C THR A 45 -1.27 -4.47 17.92
N HIS A 46 -1.65 -3.29 18.39
CA HIS A 46 -1.29 -2.73 19.70
C HIS A 46 0.23 -2.67 20.01
N VAL A 47 1.10 -2.72 18.98
CA VAL A 47 2.58 -2.73 19.16
C VAL A 47 3.24 -1.38 18.90
N PHE A 48 2.52 -0.45 18.27
CA PHE A 48 3.07 0.86 17.94
C PHE A 48 2.90 1.85 19.10
N ASP A 49 3.96 2.61 19.39
CA ASP A 49 3.91 3.74 20.32
C ASP A 49 3.14 4.95 19.72
N GLY A 50 2.97 4.96 18.40
CA GLY A 50 2.18 5.93 17.68
C GLY A 50 2.08 5.64 16.20
N VAL A 51 1.13 6.32 15.56
CA VAL A 51 0.88 6.26 14.12
C VAL A 51 1.01 7.66 13.54
N LEU A 52 1.90 7.84 12.56
CA LEU A 52 2.08 9.09 11.83
C LEU A 52 1.42 9.00 10.44
N LEU A 53 0.42 9.81 10.21
CA LEU A 53 -0.11 10.03 8.88
C LEU A 53 0.73 11.08 8.15
N VAL A 54 1.14 10.80 6.91
CA VAL A 54 1.81 11.78 6.05
C VAL A 54 0.87 12.15 4.91
N SER A 55 0.19 13.29 5.03
CA SER A 55 -0.75 13.74 4.01
C SER A 55 -1.13 15.20 4.14
N ARG A 56 -1.29 15.89 3.00
CA ARG A 56 -1.85 17.24 2.90
C ARG A 56 -3.36 17.26 2.62
N SER A 57 -3.95 16.10 2.34
CA SER A 57 -5.38 15.99 2.05
C SER A 57 -6.21 16.14 3.32
N ARG A 58 -7.04 17.19 3.41
CA ARG A 58 -7.96 17.39 4.55
C ARG A 58 -8.94 16.23 4.73
N ARG A 59 -9.38 15.59 3.63
CA ARG A 59 -10.27 14.43 3.69
C ARG A 59 -9.59 13.22 4.30
N VAL A 60 -8.33 12.96 3.90
CA VAL A 60 -7.50 11.88 4.47
C VAL A 60 -7.24 12.15 5.96
N GLN A 61 -6.86 13.38 6.33
CA GLN A 61 -6.65 13.75 7.72
C GLN A 61 -7.92 13.60 8.57
N ALA A 62 -9.08 14.00 8.03
CA ALA A 62 -10.36 13.88 8.75
C ALA A 62 -10.75 12.42 9.00
N LEU A 63 -10.55 11.52 8.03
CA LEU A 63 -10.78 10.09 8.19
C LEU A 63 -9.82 9.50 9.23
N ALA A 64 -8.55 9.86 9.18
CA ALA A 64 -7.52 9.26 10.00
C ALA A 64 -7.51 9.71 11.46
N ARG A 65 -8.22 10.78 11.84
CA ARG A 65 -8.18 11.38 13.19
C ARG A 65 -8.35 10.42 14.35
N ASN A 66 -9.16 9.38 14.17
CA ASN A 66 -9.44 8.41 15.23
C ASN A 66 -8.41 7.26 15.30
N PHE A 67 -7.48 7.21 14.34
CA PHE A 67 -6.50 6.14 14.20
C PHE A 67 -5.08 6.61 14.50
N VAL A 68 -4.78 7.89 14.26
CA VAL A 68 -3.40 8.38 14.25
C VAL A 68 -3.07 9.21 15.49
N THR A 69 -1.81 9.13 15.90
CA THR A 69 -1.27 9.91 17.02
C THR A 69 -0.85 11.29 16.55
N ASP A 70 -0.33 11.41 15.32
CA ASP A 70 0.17 12.67 14.77
C ASP A 70 0.00 12.73 13.25
N ILE A 71 0.02 13.94 12.70
CA ILE A 71 -0.11 14.21 11.27
C ILE A 71 1.07 15.07 10.82
N PHE A 72 1.81 14.58 9.84
CA PHE A 72 2.86 15.32 9.17
C PHE A 72 2.40 15.77 7.78
N MET A 73 2.55 17.05 7.49
CA MET A 73 2.26 17.62 6.18
C MET A 73 3.58 17.77 5.43
N GLU A 74 3.78 16.90 4.44
CA GLU A 74 4.94 16.95 3.56
C GLU A 74 5.04 18.26 2.77
N SER A 75 6.22 18.64 2.32
CA SER A 75 6.41 19.80 1.44
C SER A 75 5.58 19.64 0.15
N PRO A 76 5.00 20.73 -0.41
CA PRO A 76 4.27 20.69 -1.68
C PRO A 76 5.06 20.11 -2.85
N ALA A 77 6.38 20.27 -2.81
CA ALA A 77 7.29 19.82 -3.85
C ALA A 77 7.81 18.40 -3.62
N SER A 78 7.55 17.79 -2.45
CA SER A 78 8.06 16.46 -2.12
C SER A 78 7.38 15.39 -2.98
N ASP A 79 8.18 14.52 -3.57
CA ASP A 79 7.72 13.25 -4.09
C ASP A 79 7.45 12.26 -2.92
N HIS A 80 7.03 11.03 -3.25
CA HIS A 80 6.72 10.04 -2.24
C HIS A 80 7.93 9.66 -1.37
N SER A 81 9.11 9.53 -1.97
CA SER A 81 10.35 9.18 -1.28
C SER A 81 10.82 10.30 -0.34
N GLN A 82 10.73 11.52 -0.80
CA GLN A 82 11.04 12.70 -0.01
C GLN A 82 10.08 12.84 1.18
N ALA A 83 8.78 12.65 0.95
CA ALA A 83 7.76 12.72 2.00
C ALA A 83 8.02 11.70 3.12
N VAL A 84 8.37 10.45 2.78
CA VAL A 84 8.73 9.42 3.78
C VAL A 84 10.04 9.77 4.50
N THR A 85 11.03 10.31 3.78
CA THR A 85 12.32 10.72 4.36
C THR A 85 12.13 11.89 5.35
N GLU A 86 11.34 12.90 4.98
CA GLU A 86 11.00 14.05 5.84
C GLU A 86 10.23 13.59 7.08
N ALA A 87 9.27 12.69 6.90
CA ALA A 87 8.47 12.13 7.99
C ALA A 87 9.32 11.29 8.95
N ASN A 88 10.26 10.47 8.46
CA ASN A 88 11.19 9.74 9.31
C ASN A 88 12.08 10.68 10.13
N ARG A 89 12.58 11.76 9.53
CA ARG A 89 13.31 12.79 10.26
C ARG A 89 12.46 13.43 11.34
N TYR A 90 11.22 13.80 11.02
CA TYR A 90 10.25 14.34 11.97
C TYR A 90 10.01 13.38 13.15
N LEU A 91 9.84 12.08 12.89
CA LEU A 91 9.69 11.05 13.93
C LEU A 91 10.91 10.98 14.86
N ILE A 92 12.13 11.06 14.32
CA ILE A 92 13.37 11.05 15.10
C ILE A 92 13.46 12.31 15.97
N GLU A 93 13.26 13.48 15.39
CA GLU A 93 13.43 14.78 16.07
C GLU A 93 12.34 15.02 17.11
N ARG A 94 11.09 14.77 16.76
CA ARG A 94 9.92 15.12 17.57
C ARG A 94 9.56 14.04 18.59
N HIS A 95 9.63 12.77 18.18
CA HIS A 95 9.17 11.64 19.00
C HIS A 95 10.31 10.74 19.48
N ARG A 96 11.58 11.05 19.13
CA ARG A 96 12.76 10.26 19.49
C ARG A 96 12.60 8.78 19.11
N THR A 97 11.95 8.53 17.99
CA THR A 97 11.61 7.20 17.49
C THR A 97 12.87 6.39 17.19
N LYS A 98 12.88 5.14 17.62
CA LYS A 98 14.00 4.21 17.36
C LYS A 98 13.78 3.38 16.11
N SER A 99 12.54 3.11 15.77
CA SER A 99 12.18 2.29 14.61
C SER A 99 10.89 2.80 13.98
N SER A 100 10.80 2.82 12.65
CA SER A 100 9.57 3.15 11.93
C SER A 100 9.21 2.08 10.91
N LEU A 101 7.93 1.74 10.83
CA LEU A 101 7.35 0.91 9.79
C LEU A 101 6.56 1.80 8.83
N ALA A 102 7.16 2.14 7.69
CA ALA A 102 6.45 2.80 6.60
C ALA A 102 5.62 1.76 5.84
N ILE A 103 4.32 1.98 5.76
CA ILE A 103 3.33 1.06 5.13
C ILE A 103 2.55 1.82 4.07
N SER A 104 2.41 1.24 2.87
CA SER A 104 1.52 1.75 1.81
C SER A 104 0.08 1.82 2.28
N GLY A 105 -0.63 2.91 1.93
CA GLY A 105 -2.03 3.14 2.30
C GLY A 105 -3.07 2.47 1.38
N ASP A 106 -2.65 1.62 0.46
CA ASP A 106 -3.44 1.05 -0.64
C ASP A 106 -3.35 -0.49 -0.74
N ILE A 107 -3.01 -1.13 0.37
CA ILE A 107 -2.90 -2.59 0.54
C ILE A 107 -4.01 -3.12 1.46
N PRO A 108 -5.28 -3.15 1.01
CA PRO A 108 -6.45 -3.37 1.86
C PRO A 108 -6.58 -4.77 2.44
N ARG A 109 -5.71 -5.71 2.06
CA ARG A 109 -5.70 -7.08 2.61
C ARG A 109 -4.85 -7.23 3.86
N ILE A 110 -4.06 -6.20 4.21
CA ILE A 110 -3.18 -6.24 5.39
C ILE A 110 -3.96 -6.54 6.67
N THR A 111 -3.37 -7.35 7.53
CA THR A 111 -3.90 -7.69 8.86
C THR A 111 -2.87 -7.39 9.95
N ALA A 112 -3.32 -7.36 11.20
CA ALA A 112 -2.41 -7.24 12.36
C ALA A 112 -1.37 -8.37 12.39
N GLN A 113 -1.76 -9.59 11.98
CA GLN A 113 -0.85 -10.73 11.93
C GLN A 113 0.27 -10.55 10.90
N ASP A 114 -0.02 -9.93 9.75
CA ASP A 114 0.99 -9.63 8.74
C ASP A 114 2.02 -8.63 9.25
N ILE A 115 1.58 -7.63 10.01
CA ILE A 115 2.46 -6.65 10.66
C ILE A 115 3.33 -7.33 11.73
N HIS A 116 2.77 -8.21 12.55
CA HIS A 116 3.55 -9.01 13.49
C HIS A 116 4.61 -9.87 12.80
N GLN A 117 4.31 -10.43 11.62
CA GLN A 117 5.28 -11.17 10.82
C GLN A 117 6.46 -10.29 10.38
N ILE A 118 6.21 -9.06 9.93
CA ILE A 118 7.29 -8.11 9.59
C ILE A 118 8.19 -7.87 10.79
N ILE A 119 7.59 -7.59 11.96
CA ILE A 119 8.31 -7.27 13.19
C ILE A 119 9.13 -8.48 13.68
N ALA A 120 8.59 -9.69 13.59
CA ALA A 120 9.27 -10.91 14.02
C ALA A 120 10.54 -11.23 13.19
N HIS A 121 10.61 -10.77 11.94
CA HIS A 121 11.78 -10.95 11.05
C HIS A 121 12.70 -9.74 11.02
N HIS A 122 12.46 -8.74 11.89
CA HIS A 122 13.22 -7.50 11.87
C HIS A 122 14.50 -7.58 12.69
N ASP A 123 15.61 -7.13 12.06
CA ASP A 123 16.87 -6.81 12.74
C ASP A 123 17.14 -5.31 12.58
N ARG A 124 17.59 -4.85 11.44
CA ARG A 124 17.91 -3.44 11.17
C ARG A 124 17.08 -2.84 10.05
N VAL A 125 16.86 -3.59 8.99
CA VAL A 125 16.01 -3.21 7.84
C VAL A 125 15.23 -4.44 7.38
N THR A 126 13.92 -4.27 7.23
CA THR A 126 13.03 -5.28 6.64
C THR A 126 12.26 -4.65 5.51
N LEU A 127 12.26 -5.29 4.35
CA LEU A 127 11.57 -4.84 3.14
C LEU A 127 10.47 -5.83 2.80
N VAL A 128 9.28 -5.33 2.47
CA VAL A 128 8.15 -6.14 1.99
C VAL A 128 7.86 -5.75 0.56
N PRO A 129 8.15 -6.64 -0.43
CA PRO A 129 7.89 -6.35 -1.83
C PRO A 129 6.40 -6.35 -2.15
N ASN A 130 6.04 -5.69 -3.26
CA ASN A 130 4.73 -5.83 -3.89
C ASN A 130 4.66 -7.15 -4.69
N ASP A 131 3.49 -7.42 -5.29
CA ASP A 131 3.19 -8.66 -6.03
C ASP A 131 4.13 -8.91 -7.21
N SER A 132 4.54 -7.86 -7.94
CA SER A 132 5.52 -7.97 -9.02
C SER A 132 6.95 -8.31 -8.52
N GLY A 133 7.23 -8.09 -7.25
CA GLY A 133 8.58 -8.20 -6.68
C GLY A 133 9.53 -7.06 -7.08
N GLU A 134 9.04 -6.03 -7.77
CA GLU A 134 9.84 -4.86 -8.18
C GLU A 134 9.64 -3.67 -7.23
N GLY A 135 8.42 -3.48 -6.73
CA GLY A 135 8.03 -2.43 -5.79
C GLY A 135 8.25 -2.83 -4.33
N THR A 136 8.02 -1.88 -3.42
CA THR A 136 8.12 -2.06 -1.97
C THR A 136 6.88 -1.47 -1.32
N ASN A 137 6.08 -2.30 -0.62
CA ASN A 137 4.84 -1.89 0.04
C ASN A 137 5.01 -1.61 1.54
N ALA A 138 6.07 -2.14 2.16
CA ALA A 138 6.43 -1.74 3.52
C ALA A 138 7.95 -1.77 3.76
N ILE A 139 8.42 -0.88 4.65
CA ILE A 139 9.81 -0.78 5.09
C ILE A 139 9.82 -0.60 6.61
N LEU A 140 10.37 -1.56 7.34
CA LEU A 140 10.69 -1.40 8.75
C LEU A 140 12.19 -1.11 8.90
N ALA A 141 12.53 0.02 9.50
CA ALA A 141 13.91 0.46 9.65
C ALA A 141 14.24 0.88 11.09
N SER A 142 15.42 0.49 11.56
CA SER A 142 15.99 0.80 12.89
C SER A 142 17.43 1.28 12.76
N PRO A 143 17.72 2.59 12.87
CA PRO A 143 16.78 3.72 13.08
C PRO A 143 15.93 4.00 11.82
N PRO A 144 14.92 4.88 11.91
CA PRO A 144 14.03 5.21 10.79
C PRO A 144 14.74 5.67 9.51
N ASN A 145 15.92 6.25 9.63
CA ASN A 145 16.79 6.72 8.54
C ASN A 145 17.95 5.75 8.23
N ALA A 146 17.85 4.47 8.60
CA ALA A 146 18.89 3.47 8.33
C ALA A 146 19.16 3.30 6.83
N ILE A 147 18.17 3.53 5.98
CA ILE A 147 18.31 3.55 4.53
C ILE A 147 17.61 4.77 3.92
N ILE A 148 17.99 5.11 2.70
CA ILE A 148 17.31 6.16 1.93
C ILE A 148 16.06 5.56 1.29
N SER A 149 14.90 6.16 1.55
CA SER A 149 13.65 5.77 0.91
C SER A 149 13.64 6.17 -0.56
N GLN A 150 13.37 5.22 -1.47
CA GLN A 150 13.41 5.41 -2.93
C GLN A 150 12.23 4.67 -3.58
N PHE A 151 11.00 5.14 -3.34
CA PHE A 151 9.78 4.56 -3.88
C PHE A 151 9.57 4.87 -5.38
N GLY A 152 8.64 4.13 -6.01
CA GLY A 152 8.32 4.22 -7.44
C GLY A 152 9.25 3.36 -8.31
N GLY A 153 8.76 2.85 -9.46
CA GLY A 153 9.51 1.94 -10.34
C GLY A 153 10.09 0.75 -9.56
N PRO A 154 11.31 0.26 -9.90
CA PRO A 154 11.91 -0.90 -9.22
C PRO A 154 12.48 -0.53 -7.84
N SER A 155 11.60 -0.10 -6.92
CA SER A 155 12.00 0.42 -5.61
C SER A 155 12.65 -0.63 -4.71
N LEU A 156 12.27 -1.91 -4.82
CA LEU A 156 12.89 -2.97 -4.02
C LEU A 156 14.39 -3.05 -4.25
N ARG A 157 14.82 -3.05 -5.51
CA ARG A 157 16.27 -3.08 -5.86
C ARG A 157 17.01 -1.86 -5.31
N ARG A 158 16.39 -0.67 -5.37
CA ARG A 158 16.99 0.55 -4.85
C ARG A 158 17.10 0.55 -3.32
N HIS A 159 16.09 0.01 -2.61
CA HIS A 159 16.14 -0.12 -1.17
C HIS A 159 17.19 -1.15 -0.73
N ILE A 160 17.33 -2.27 -1.46
CA ILE A 160 18.44 -3.24 -1.22
C ILE A 160 19.79 -2.56 -1.41
N ALA A 161 19.99 -1.85 -2.53
CA ALA A 161 21.25 -1.14 -2.79
C ALA A 161 21.52 -0.05 -1.73
N SER A 162 20.49 0.63 -1.23
CA SER A 162 20.63 1.60 -0.14
C SER A 162 21.03 0.94 1.18
N ALA A 163 20.54 -0.27 1.47
CA ALA A 163 20.96 -1.05 2.63
C ALA A 163 22.41 -1.51 2.50
N ASP A 164 22.80 -2.04 1.34
CA ASP A 164 24.19 -2.43 1.04
C ASP A 164 25.15 -1.26 1.22
N ALA A 165 24.82 -0.08 0.70
CA ALA A 165 25.62 1.13 0.85
C ALA A 165 25.77 1.57 2.32
N ALA A 166 24.82 1.21 3.18
CA ALA A 166 24.88 1.44 4.62
C ALA A 166 25.55 0.28 5.40
N GLY A 167 26.06 -0.75 4.71
CA GLY A 167 26.65 -1.94 5.32
C GLY A 167 25.62 -2.84 6.03
N LEU A 168 24.37 -2.81 5.59
CA LEU A 168 23.24 -3.55 6.19
C LEU A 168 22.75 -4.65 5.23
N LEU A 169 22.41 -5.82 5.77
CA LEU A 169 21.72 -6.88 5.05
C LEU A 169 20.21 -6.81 5.36
N PRO A 170 19.36 -6.40 4.40
CA PRO A 170 17.92 -6.30 4.68
C PRO A 170 17.25 -7.67 4.70
N ALA A 171 16.36 -7.92 5.67
CA ALA A 171 15.44 -9.03 5.60
C ALA A 171 14.36 -8.75 4.54
N ILE A 172 14.05 -9.75 3.71
CA ILE A 172 12.97 -9.67 2.71
C ILE A 172 11.82 -10.55 3.19
N VAL A 173 10.72 -9.95 3.60
CA VAL A 173 9.51 -10.65 4.03
C VAL A 173 8.49 -10.64 2.89
N ARG A 174 8.22 -11.83 2.31
CA ARG A 174 7.16 -11.97 1.30
C ARG A 174 5.86 -12.28 2.01
N ASN A 175 4.82 -11.48 1.72
CA ASN A 175 3.51 -11.61 2.32
C ASN A 175 2.43 -11.27 1.29
N GLU A 176 1.55 -12.20 0.99
CA GLU A 176 0.54 -12.08 -0.08
C GLU A 176 -0.51 -11.00 0.21
N ASN A 177 -0.81 -10.73 1.48
CA ASN A 177 -1.78 -9.69 1.85
C ASN A 177 -1.20 -8.29 1.65
N ILE A 178 0.09 -8.10 1.98
CA ILE A 178 0.80 -6.83 1.82
C ILE A 178 1.23 -6.63 0.37
N ALA A 179 1.48 -7.71 -0.37
CA ALA A 179 1.94 -7.65 -1.75
C ALA A 179 0.91 -7.01 -2.71
N LEU A 180 -0.39 -7.17 -2.43
CA LEU A 180 -1.47 -6.65 -3.28
C LEU A 180 -1.76 -5.18 -2.98
N ASP A 181 -1.16 -4.28 -3.71
CA ASP A 181 -1.57 -2.88 -3.84
C ASP A 181 -2.53 -2.72 -5.03
N ILE A 182 -3.60 -1.95 -4.85
CA ILE A 182 -4.61 -1.76 -5.89
C ILE A 182 -4.25 -0.54 -6.74
N ASP A 183 -3.50 -0.75 -7.81
CA ASP A 183 -3.03 0.32 -8.71
C ASP A 183 -3.62 0.25 -10.12
N GLU A 184 -3.90 -0.95 -10.63
CA GLU A 184 -4.36 -1.19 -11.99
C GLU A 184 -5.74 -1.89 -12.01
N PRO A 185 -6.46 -1.85 -13.13
CA PRO A 185 -7.75 -2.52 -13.25
C PRO A 185 -7.73 -4.01 -12.88
N GLY A 186 -6.63 -4.72 -13.18
CA GLY A 186 -6.46 -6.12 -12.81
C GLY A 186 -6.39 -6.34 -11.29
N ASP A 187 -5.75 -5.44 -10.56
CA ASP A 187 -5.69 -5.50 -9.09
C ASP A 187 -7.07 -5.27 -8.48
N LEU A 188 -7.81 -4.29 -9.03
CA LEU A 188 -9.17 -4.00 -8.63
C LEU A 188 -10.11 -5.19 -8.89
N GLU A 189 -9.98 -5.89 -10.03
CA GLU A 189 -10.73 -7.10 -10.33
C GLU A 189 -10.42 -8.22 -9.33
N ARG A 190 -9.13 -8.42 -8.97
CA ARG A 190 -8.72 -9.37 -7.92
C ARG A 190 -9.33 -8.99 -6.56
N ALA A 191 -9.24 -7.71 -6.19
CA ALA A 191 -9.80 -7.22 -4.95
C ALA A 191 -11.32 -7.47 -4.84
N VAL A 192 -12.08 -7.25 -5.91
CA VAL A 192 -13.52 -7.52 -5.95
C VAL A 192 -13.86 -9.00 -5.71
N MET A 193 -12.96 -9.91 -6.10
CA MET A 193 -13.17 -11.36 -5.96
C MET A 193 -12.71 -11.90 -4.59
N ASP A 194 -11.59 -11.39 -4.08
CA ASP A 194 -10.82 -12.05 -3.02
C ASP A 194 -10.84 -11.31 -1.67
N LEU A 195 -11.35 -10.06 -1.61
CA LEU A 195 -11.38 -9.33 -0.35
C LEU A 195 -12.33 -9.99 0.68
N THR A 196 -11.79 -10.24 1.85
CA THR A 196 -12.57 -10.54 3.05
C THR A 196 -13.44 -9.34 3.45
N PRO A 197 -14.39 -9.44 4.38
CA PRO A 197 -15.12 -8.29 4.90
C PRO A 197 -14.17 -7.19 5.36
N SER A 198 -14.28 -6.01 4.74
CA SER A 198 -13.40 -4.85 4.95
C SER A 198 -14.09 -3.57 4.48
N PHE A 199 -13.54 -2.41 4.82
CA PHE A 199 -14.03 -1.11 4.34
C PHE A 199 -13.93 -1.01 2.81
N THR A 200 -12.85 -1.49 2.23
CA THR A 200 -12.67 -1.52 0.76
C THR A 200 -13.71 -2.39 0.09
N ARG A 201 -13.96 -3.60 0.60
CA ARG A 201 -15.01 -4.47 0.06
C ARG A 201 -16.38 -3.84 0.13
N ASN A 202 -16.73 -3.29 1.29
CA ASN A 202 -18.02 -2.62 1.48
C ASN A 202 -18.18 -1.46 0.49
N TYR A 203 -17.16 -0.61 0.36
CA TYR A 203 -17.15 0.49 -0.59
C TYR A 203 -17.36 0.01 -2.04
N LEU A 204 -16.64 -1.02 -2.47
CA LEU A 204 -16.76 -1.59 -3.82
C LEU A 204 -18.17 -2.16 -4.10
N GLN A 205 -18.82 -2.69 -3.09
CA GLN A 205 -20.19 -3.21 -3.20
C GLN A 205 -21.24 -2.08 -3.22
N GLU A 206 -21.18 -1.16 -2.28
CA GLU A 206 -22.16 -0.08 -2.08
C GLU A 206 -22.13 0.95 -3.22
N SER A 207 -20.92 1.24 -3.75
CA SER A 207 -20.75 2.12 -4.93
C SER A 207 -21.20 1.49 -6.25
N GLY A 208 -21.49 0.18 -6.27
CA GLY A 208 -21.83 -0.56 -7.49
C GLY A 208 -20.63 -0.91 -8.38
N ILE A 209 -19.41 -0.53 -8.01
CA ILE A 209 -18.17 -0.84 -8.74
C ILE A 209 -18.03 -2.36 -8.94
N ALA A 210 -18.20 -3.14 -7.86
CA ALA A 210 -18.09 -4.59 -7.92
C ALA A 210 -19.06 -5.22 -8.93
N LYS A 211 -20.30 -4.75 -8.97
CA LYS A 211 -21.30 -5.22 -9.93
C LYS A 211 -20.92 -4.87 -11.37
N ARG A 212 -20.47 -3.63 -11.60
CA ARG A 212 -20.04 -3.14 -12.91
C ARG A 212 -18.86 -3.95 -13.47
N LEU A 213 -17.85 -4.21 -12.66
CA LEU A 213 -16.66 -4.99 -13.07
C LEU A 213 -17.00 -6.46 -13.36
N LYS A 214 -17.82 -7.10 -12.54
CA LYS A 214 -18.29 -8.48 -12.77
C LYS A 214 -19.02 -8.59 -14.10
N ASN A 215 -19.91 -7.67 -14.41
CA ASN A 215 -20.63 -7.67 -15.67
C ASN A 215 -19.70 -7.50 -16.88
N GLN A 216 -18.70 -6.60 -16.81
CA GLN A 216 -17.72 -6.41 -17.86
C GLN A 216 -16.86 -7.66 -18.11
N ARG A 217 -16.49 -8.38 -17.05
CA ARG A 217 -15.73 -9.64 -17.16
C ARG A 217 -16.54 -10.74 -17.87
N VAL A 218 -17.82 -10.89 -17.53
CA VAL A 218 -18.71 -11.84 -18.20
C VAL A 218 -18.77 -11.57 -19.72
N PHE A 219 -18.89 -10.30 -20.13
CA PHE A 219 -18.89 -9.94 -21.56
C PHE A 219 -17.54 -10.17 -22.24
N ARG A 220 -16.40 -10.03 -21.53
CA ARG A 220 -15.06 -10.33 -22.10
C ARG A 220 -14.87 -11.83 -22.33
N VAL A 221 -15.29 -12.68 -21.38
CA VAL A 221 -15.19 -14.14 -21.50
C VAL A 221 -16.12 -14.65 -22.62
N ALA A 222 -17.34 -14.13 -22.73
CA ALA A 222 -18.29 -14.50 -23.77
C ALA A 222 -17.87 -14.07 -25.21
N ARG A 223 -16.94 -13.10 -25.34
CA ARG A 223 -16.40 -12.61 -26.62
C ARG A 223 -15.03 -13.17 -26.98
N ALA A 224 -14.41 -13.96 -26.12
CA ALA A 224 -13.17 -14.66 -26.48
C ALA A 224 -13.49 -15.66 -27.61
N PRO A 225 -12.80 -15.60 -28.76
CA PRO A 225 -13.04 -16.57 -29.84
C PRO A 225 -12.71 -17.97 -29.30
N ASP A 226 -13.63 -18.90 -29.59
CA ASP A 226 -13.48 -20.31 -29.25
C ASP A 226 -12.33 -20.88 -30.09
N ASN A 227 -11.14 -20.95 -29.54
CA ASN A 227 -9.91 -21.39 -30.22
C ASN A 227 -9.78 -22.92 -30.21
N THR A 228 -10.91 -23.64 -30.16
CA THR A 228 -10.97 -25.11 -30.14
C THR A 228 -11.22 -25.76 -31.53
N LEU A 229 -11.01 -25.02 -32.65
CA LEU A 229 -11.11 -25.61 -33.97
C LEU A 229 -9.85 -25.36 -34.82
N ALA A 230 -8.74 -26.04 -34.49
CA ALA A 230 -7.65 -26.28 -35.45
C ALA A 230 -6.69 -27.36 -34.92
N ALA A 231 -7.21 -28.58 -34.74
CA ALA A 231 -6.36 -29.77 -34.56
C ALA A 231 -7.04 -30.97 -35.22
N ASP A 232 -7.32 -30.88 -36.54
CA ASP A 232 -7.60 -32.06 -37.34
C ASP A 232 -7.54 -31.65 -38.84
N GLN A 233 -6.34 -31.65 -39.37
CA GLN A 233 -6.08 -31.82 -40.82
C GLN A 233 -4.57 -31.89 -41.06
N TRP A 234 -3.95 -33.01 -40.78
CA TRP A 234 -2.81 -33.55 -41.53
C TRP A 234 -2.80 -35.08 -41.32
N THR A 235 -3.49 -35.80 -42.19
CA THR A 235 -3.20 -37.18 -42.58
C THR A 235 -2.37 -37.16 -43.85
#